data_5d90394308771d8dc44c64adb6c90732
#
_entry.id   5d90394308771d8dc44c64adb6c90732
#
_cell.length_a   1.000
_cell.length_b   1.000
_cell.length_c   1.000
_cell.angle_alpha   90.00
_cell.angle_beta   90.00
_cell.angle_gamma   90.00
#
_symmetry.space_group_name_H-M   'P 1'
#
loop_
_entity.id
_entity.type
_entity.pdbx_description
1 polymer ?
#
loop_
_entity_poly.entity_id
_entity_poly.type
_entity_poly.pdbx_seq_one_letter_code
_entity_poly.pdbx_strand_id
1 'polypeptide(L)'
;MWCKQSRLALAFATIAVVAAPAMTAQAQTCGQEYTVAEGDSLSKISTKVYGKSSQWTIIFYANQDRLGSGNSLLVPGLAIRIPCLSGSQPKLPDAATVEAQAPAAAPQAPVLSTQVKRIQFLTATDYAPFTDSSLPNGGMATDIVNTAMSELKKESGGAFDFSISWVNDWSAHLNPLLSTRAFDMGFPWYKPNCEAFEDLDTNAKFRCQKFFFSNPVFEEQVLVFLKADSPIKMENENELIGKKLCRPAGYWTFDLDDNGRNWVKGKKVTLLSPPTVEECLRLLMDGSVDAVPINELTGRAAMVRLDLTSKMRVIDKPLSILTLHVIIAKTHPNARTMLYYFNNALDKLKADGAYDQIVEKHLQQFWDAQAEQARPKATSDSTPAKPTDDKTTDKAASTTSTAAAAATTDTAAAGTAKK
;
A
#
# COMPACT_ATOMS: atom_id res chain seq x y z
N MET A 1 37.77 95.85 -2.60
CA MET A 1 37.11 96.59 -1.54
C MET A 1 35.73 96.03 -1.35
N TRP A 2 35.47 95.54 -0.16
CA TRP A 2 34.23 95.01 0.44
C TRP A 2 33.58 93.79 -0.21
N CYS A 3 33.89 92.64 0.38
CA CYS A 3 33.32 91.34 0.25
C CYS A 3 32.03 91.26 1.06
N LYS A 4 30.86 90.96 0.44
CA LYS A 4 29.62 90.62 1.14
C LYS A 4 29.47 89.10 1.16
N GLN A 5 29.64 88.52 2.37
CA GLN A 5 29.38 87.14 2.63
C GLN A 5 27.90 86.92 2.81
N SER A 6 27.29 86.07 1.90
CA SER A 6 25.96 85.58 2.06
C SER A 6 25.99 84.24 2.78
N ARG A 7 25.36 84.14 3.94
CA ARG A 7 25.22 82.91 4.71
C ARG A 7 24.01 82.10 4.13
N LEU A 8 24.31 80.95 3.56
CA LEU A 8 23.27 79.98 3.22
C LEU A 8 22.99 79.13 4.47
N ALA A 9 21.75 79.16 4.98
CA ALA A 9 21.25 78.24 5.99
C ALA A 9 20.86 76.91 5.37
N LEU A 10 21.57 75.82 5.71
CA LEU A 10 21.20 74.48 5.39
C LEU A 10 20.16 74.00 6.41
N ALA A 11 18.92 73.77 5.93
CA ALA A 11 17.90 73.07 6.69
C ALA A 11 18.16 71.55 6.58
N PHE A 12 18.50 70.88 7.67
CA PHE A 12 18.57 69.42 7.75
C PHE A 12 17.18 68.87 7.94
N ALA A 13 16.63 68.27 6.87
CA ALA A 13 15.42 67.45 6.97
C ALA A 13 15.81 66.06 7.51
N THR A 14 15.46 65.77 8.76
CA THR A 14 15.58 64.43 9.34
C THR A 14 14.51 63.52 8.75
N ILE A 15 14.90 62.61 7.84
CA ILE A 15 14.06 61.53 7.37
C ILE A 15 14.07 60.46 8.47
N ALA A 16 12.94 60.31 9.16
CA ALA A 16 12.69 59.17 10.06
C ALA A 16 12.46 57.92 9.20
N VAL A 17 13.47 57.04 9.09
CA VAL A 17 13.34 55.72 8.52
C VAL A 17 12.55 54.84 9.52
N VAL A 18 11.27 54.62 9.24
CA VAL A 18 10.48 53.64 9.95
C VAL A 18 10.96 52.26 9.47
N ALA A 19 11.79 51.62 10.29
CA ALA A 19 12.18 50.23 10.08
C ALA A 19 10.96 49.35 10.31
N ALA A 20 10.32 48.86 9.22
CA ALA A 20 9.35 47.79 9.29
C ALA A 20 10.06 46.53 9.82
N PRO A 21 9.48 45.80 10.80
CA PRO A 21 10.07 44.56 11.23
C PRO A 21 10.09 43.61 10.06
N ALA A 22 11.27 43.21 9.62
CA ALA A 22 11.42 42.11 8.67
C ALA A 22 10.88 40.85 9.37
N MET A 23 9.73 40.39 8.95
CA MET A 23 9.26 39.03 9.29
C MET A 23 10.26 38.06 8.67
N THR A 24 11.19 37.59 9.48
CA THR A 24 12.03 36.46 9.14
C THR A 24 11.11 35.26 8.97
N ALA A 25 10.88 34.84 7.73
CA ALA A 25 10.30 33.55 7.45
C ALA A 25 11.23 32.50 8.08
N GLN A 26 10.84 31.98 9.25
CA GLN A 26 11.54 30.90 9.88
C GLN A 26 11.34 29.69 8.95
N ALA A 27 12.42 29.26 8.31
CA ALA A 27 12.44 27.99 7.60
C ALA A 27 12.13 26.90 8.62
N GLN A 28 10.95 26.34 8.53
CA GLN A 28 10.47 25.31 9.45
C GLN A 28 11.32 24.06 9.22
N THR A 29 12.10 23.69 10.22
CA THR A 29 12.99 22.53 10.15
C THR A 29 12.19 21.24 10.34
N CYS A 30 12.50 20.23 9.54
CA CYS A 30 11.98 18.87 9.75
C CYS A 30 12.37 18.36 11.16
N GLY A 31 11.64 17.38 11.67
CA GLY A 31 11.83 16.82 13.02
C GLY A 31 11.11 17.59 14.12
N GLN A 32 10.38 18.66 13.78
CA GLN A 32 9.59 19.48 14.72
C GLN A 32 8.08 19.32 14.45
N GLU A 33 7.29 19.82 15.41
CA GLU A 33 5.85 19.96 15.20
C GLU A 33 5.55 21.26 14.43
N TYR A 34 4.59 21.15 13.52
CA TYR A 34 4.05 22.27 12.76
C TYR A 34 2.61 22.54 13.21
N THR A 35 2.34 23.76 13.61
CA THR A 35 0.96 24.19 13.91
C THR A 35 0.29 24.61 12.61
N VAL A 36 -0.78 23.93 12.25
CA VAL A 36 -1.57 24.18 11.03
C VAL A 36 -2.15 25.60 11.08
N ALA A 37 -1.87 26.38 10.04
CA ALA A 37 -2.44 27.72 9.86
C ALA A 37 -3.72 27.66 9.03
N GLU A 38 -4.54 28.73 9.11
CA GLU A 38 -5.73 28.85 8.26
C GLU A 38 -5.34 28.84 6.77
N GLY A 39 -6.08 28.05 5.97
CA GLY A 39 -5.80 27.87 4.55
C GLY A 39 -4.61 26.97 4.20
N ASP A 40 -3.98 26.34 5.19
CA ASP A 40 -2.98 25.29 4.95
C ASP A 40 -3.63 24.04 4.38
N SER A 41 -2.83 23.34 3.55
CA SER A 41 -3.08 21.95 3.14
C SER A 41 -1.78 21.18 3.33
N LEU A 42 -1.86 19.87 3.44
CA LEU A 42 -0.65 19.03 3.57
C LEU A 42 0.33 19.27 2.41
N SER A 43 -0.18 19.49 1.19
CA SER A 43 0.65 19.82 0.02
C SER A 43 1.34 21.18 0.16
N LYS A 44 0.66 22.19 0.70
CA LYS A 44 1.24 23.51 0.96
C LYS A 44 2.29 23.45 2.07
N ILE A 45 2.00 22.71 3.14
CA ILE A 45 2.95 22.50 4.24
C ILE A 45 4.17 21.73 3.73
N SER A 46 3.97 20.70 2.92
CA SER A 46 5.03 19.94 2.26
C SER A 46 5.92 20.83 1.40
N THR A 47 5.34 21.75 0.63
CA THR A 47 6.10 22.73 -0.15
C THR A 47 6.91 23.67 0.75
N LYS A 48 6.34 24.15 1.86
CA LYS A 48 7.03 25.01 2.83
C LYS A 48 8.23 24.31 3.48
N VAL A 49 8.08 23.03 3.82
CA VAL A 49 9.08 22.29 4.62
C VAL A 49 10.09 21.56 3.75
N TYR A 50 9.63 20.90 2.69
CA TYR A 50 10.47 20.03 1.85
C TYR A 50 10.77 20.62 0.48
N GLY A 51 10.18 21.77 0.12
CA GLY A 51 10.32 22.38 -1.20
C GLY A 51 9.55 21.65 -2.32
N LYS A 52 8.78 20.59 -1.99
CA LYS A 52 8.04 19.75 -2.94
C LYS A 52 6.65 19.42 -2.42
N SER A 53 5.61 19.80 -3.18
CA SER A 53 4.22 19.51 -2.82
C SER A 53 3.91 18.00 -2.80
N SER A 54 4.55 17.22 -3.67
CA SER A 54 4.34 15.77 -3.79
C SER A 54 4.75 14.96 -2.55
N GLN A 55 5.47 15.56 -1.60
CA GLN A 55 5.89 14.90 -0.36
C GLN A 55 4.87 15.04 0.78
N TRP A 56 3.66 15.55 0.51
CA TRP A 56 2.59 15.69 1.49
C TRP A 56 2.18 14.37 2.16
N THR A 57 2.33 13.25 1.46
CA THR A 57 2.02 11.91 1.97
C THR A 57 2.87 11.55 3.19
N ILE A 58 4.13 12.01 3.25
CA ILE A 58 5.03 11.79 4.39
C ILE A 58 4.45 12.44 5.66
N ILE A 59 3.96 13.67 5.52
CA ILE A 59 3.32 14.39 6.63
C ILE A 59 2.02 13.72 7.02
N PHE A 60 1.20 13.31 6.05
CA PHE A 60 -0.08 12.64 6.29
C PHE A 60 0.12 11.37 7.12
N TYR A 61 0.99 10.48 6.65
CA TYR A 61 1.16 9.18 7.31
C TYR A 61 1.85 9.26 8.67
N ALA A 62 2.73 10.24 8.89
CA ALA A 62 3.32 10.49 10.20
C ALA A 62 2.32 11.03 11.24
N ASN A 63 1.11 11.40 10.81
CA ASN A 63 0.09 12.05 11.64
C ASN A 63 -1.29 11.38 11.55
N GLN A 64 -1.37 10.13 11.11
CA GLN A 64 -2.65 9.42 11.02
C GLN A 64 -3.39 9.34 12.36
N ASP A 65 -2.64 9.23 13.45
CA ASP A 65 -3.17 9.25 14.83
C ASP A 65 -3.85 10.57 15.19
N ARG A 66 -3.48 11.68 14.53
CA ARG A 66 -4.01 13.04 14.75
C ARG A 66 -5.02 13.45 13.67
N LEU A 67 -4.85 12.96 12.45
CA LEU A 67 -5.68 13.29 11.29
C LEU A 67 -6.86 12.32 11.09
N GLY A 68 -6.85 11.16 11.77
CA GLY A 68 -7.87 10.12 11.60
C GLY A 68 -7.79 9.35 10.26
N SER A 69 -8.46 8.23 10.18
CA SER A 69 -8.60 7.43 8.96
C SER A 69 -9.80 7.88 8.13
N GLY A 70 -9.62 8.86 7.28
CA GLY A 70 -10.70 9.38 6.42
C GLY A 70 -10.52 10.87 6.20
N ASN A 71 -11.16 11.47 5.20
CA ASN A 71 -11.06 12.89 4.79
C ASN A 71 -10.98 13.90 5.95
N SER A 72 -10.00 13.74 6.79
CA SER A 72 -9.84 14.52 8.01
C SER A 72 -9.40 15.91 7.64
N LEU A 73 -10.27 16.83 7.98
CA LEU A 73 -10.04 18.26 7.86
C LEU A 73 -8.78 18.62 8.64
N LEU A 74 -7.77 19.11 7.93
CA LEU A 74 -6.64 19.77 8.53
C LEU A 74 -7.16 21.03 9.22
N VAL A 75 -7.30 20.97 10.54
CA VAL A 75 -7.92 22.06 11.32
C VAL A 75 -6.85 23.06 11.72
N PRO A 76 -7.07 24.39 11.53
CA PRO A 76 -6.15 25.39 12.06
C PRO A 76 -5.94 25.22 13.56
N GLY A 77 -4.67 25.34 13.98
CA GLY A 77 -4.25 25.10 15.37
C GLY A 77 -3.85 23.66 15.69
N LEU A 78 -4.10 22.68 14.79
CA LEU A 78 -3.66 21.32 14.99
C LEU A 78 -2.11 21.25 14.89
N ALA A 79 -1.46 20.65 15.89
CA ALA A 79 -0.03 20.37 15.84
C ALA A 79 0.21 19.06 15.10
N ILE A 80 0.96 19.10 14.01
CA ILE A 80 1.34 17.93 13.20
C ILE A 80 2.85 17.76 13.20
N ARG A 81 3.29 16.49 13.16
CA ARG A 81 4.71 16.11 13.09
C ARG A 81 5.23 16.29 11.66
N ILE A 82 6.43 16.85 11.54
CA ILE A 82 7.12 17.00 10.25
C ILE A 82 8.33 16.06 10.22
N PRO A 83 8.23 14.86 9.60
CA PRO A 83 9.37 13.95 9.49
C PRO A 83 10.52 14.53 8.68
N CYS A 84 11.77 14.18 9.03
CA CYS A 84 12.93 14.55 8.22
C CYS A 84 13.14 13.56 7.07
N LEU A 85 13.40 14.08 5.86
CA LEU A 85 13.83 13.28 4.73
C LEU A 85 15.30 12.86 4.94
N SER A 86 15.64 11.61 4.62
CA SER A 86 17.01 11.12 4.73
C SER A 86 17.96 12.00 3.90
N GLY A 87 18.86 12.73 4.57
CA GLY A 87 19.81 13.69 3.98
C GLY A 87 19.70 15.11 4.53
N SER A 88 18.62 15.45 5.23
CA SER A 88 18.45 16.74 5.90
C SER A 88 18.64 16.54 7.41
N GLN A 89 19.87 16.53 7.89
CA GLN A 89 20.10 16.67 9.32
C GLN A 89 19.75 18.10 9.73
N PRO A 90 18.99 18.30 10.83
CA PRO A 90 18.86 19.62 11.41
C PRO A 90 20.26 20.06 11.86
N LYS A 91 20.71 21.21 11.38
CA LYS A 91 21.91 21.84 11.91
C LYS A 91 21.63 22.17 13.38
N LEU A 92 22.24 21.42 14.29
CA LEU A 92 22.24 21.82 15.71
C LEU A 92 22.77 23.23 15.81
N PRO A 93 22.15 24.12 16.60
CA PRO A 93 22.77 25.41 16.92
C PRO A 93 24.07 25.12 17.64
N ASP A 94 25.12 25.85 17.21
CA ASP A 94 26.44 25.82 17.84
C ASP A 94 26.29 26.02 19.35
N ALA A 95 26.91 25.13 20.12
CA ALA A 95 26.96 25.21 21.56
C ALA A 95 27.64 26.51 22.00
N ALA A 96 26.85 27.53 22.31
CA ALA A 96 27.32 28.66 23.04
C ALA A 96 27.53 28.23 24.50
N THR A 97 28.79 28.31 24.89
CA THR A 97 29.35 28.23 26.22
C THR A 97 28.38 28.73 27.30
N VAL A 98 27.92 27.84 28.17
CA VAL A 98 27.35 28.21 29.46
C VAL A 98 28.29 27.67 30.52
N GLU A 99 28.97 28.63 31.19
CA GLU A 99 29.83 28.39 32.33
C GLU A 99 29.11 27.69 33.47
N ALA A 100 29.86 26.81 34.10
CA ALA A 100 29.48 25.98 35.22
C ALA A 100 29.12 26.77 36.48
N GLN A 101 28.04 26.39 37.11
CA GLN A 101 27.91 26.47 38.56
C GLN A 101 27.23 25.21 39.08
N ALA A 102 28.02 24.42 39.79
CA ALA A 102 27.53 23.28 40.59
C ALA A 102 26.97 23.76 41.93
N PRO A 103 26.04 23.03 42.54
CA PRO A 103 26.46 22.24 43.68
C PRO A 103 26.02 20.76 43.57
N ALA A 104 26.87 19.92 44.13
CA ALA A 104 26.77 18.49 44.17
C ALA A 104 25.49 18.01 44.89
N ALA A 105 24.73 17.17 44.18
CA ALA A 105 23.78 16.22 44.79
C ALA A 105 24.25 14.82 44.42
N ALA A 106 24.14 13.91 45.40
CA ALA A 106 24.59 12.52 45.34
C ALA A 106 24.13 11.78 44.09
N PRO A 107 24.89 10.77 43.62
CA PRO A 107 24.53 10.01 42.41
C PRO A 107 23.28 9.18 42.69
N GLN A 108 22.16 9.68 42.19
CA GLN A 108 20.97 8.84 42.02
C GLN A 108 21.29 7.85 40.88
N ALA A 109 21.12 6.55 41.18
CA ALA A 109 21.20 5.50 40.22
C ALA A 109 20.37 5.88 38.97
N PRO A 110 20.86 5.60 37.76
CA PRO A 110 20.11 5.92 36.55
C PRO A 110 18.79 5.14 36.62
N VAL A 111 17.69 5.86 36.80
CA VAL A 111 16.36 5.33 36.55
C VAL A 111 16.36 5.07 35.05
N LEU A 112 16.48 3.79 34.66
CA LEU A 112 16.20 3.37 33.29
C LEU A 112 14.79 3.88 32.99
N SER A 113 14.70 4.91 32.18
CA SER A 113 13.44 5.31 31.57
C SER A 113 12.98 4.11 30.74
N THR A 114 12.04 3.35 31.27
CA THR A 114 11.31 2.29 30.56
C THR A 114 10.38 2.94 29.55
N GLN A 115 10.94 3.61 28.54
CA GLN A 115 10.17 3.98 27.38
C GLN A 115 9.91 2.70 26.60
N VAL A 116 8.65 2.26 26.64
CA VAL A 116 8.15 1.19 25.78
C VAL A 116 8.51 1.52 24.35
N LYS A 117 9.33 0.69 23.72
CA LYS A 117 9.73 0.89 22.34
C LYS A 117 8.60 0.42 21.44
N ARG A 118 7.85 1.37 20.88
CA ARG A 118 6.78 1.07 19.92
C ARG A 118 7.37 0.88 18.54
N ILE A 119 7.09 -0.27 17.92
CA ILE A 119 7.46 -0.60 16.54
C ILE A 119 6.25 -0.32 15.64
N GLN A 120 6.44 0.54 14.64
CA GLN A 120 5.38 0.91 13.70
C GLN A 120 5.50 0.12 12.40
N PHE A 121 4.52 -0.76 12.16
CA PHE A 121 4.41 -1.52 10.92
C PHE A 121 3.52 -0.80 9.91
N LEU A 122 3.79 -1.06 8.64
CA LEU A 122 3.09 -0.51 7.49
C LEU A 122 2.63 -1.64 6.57
N THR A 123 1.36 -1.61 6.15
CA THR A 123 0.76 -2.53 5.18
C THR A 123 -0.33 -1.84 4.35
N ALA A 124 -0.99 -2.56 3.44
CA ALA A 124 -2.10 -2.05 2.62
C ALA A 124 -3.29 -3.03 2.58
N THR A 125 -4.46 -2.57 2.11
CA THR A 125 -5.73 -3.32 2.14
C THR A 125 -6.12 -3.96 0.82
N ASP A 126 -5.25 -4.03 -0.17
CA ASP A 126 -5.58 -4.47 -1.52
C ASP A 126 -4.84 -5.74 -1.96
N TYR A 127 -4.39 -6.55 -0.99
CA TYR A 127 -3.64 -7.77 -1.26
C TYR A 127 -4.23 -9.00 -0.55
N ALA A 128 -5.51 -9.28 -0.80
CA ALA A 128 -6.18 -10.47 -0.28
C ALA A 128 -5.59 -11.76 -0.90
N PRO A 129 -5.49 -12.86 -0.12
CA PRO A 129 -5.91 -13.06 1.26
C PRO A 129 -4.84 -12.67 2.30
N PHE A 130 -3.73 -12.05 1.89
CA PHE A 130 -2.57 -11.79 2.74
C PHE A 130 -2.75 -10.56 3.63
N THR A 131 -3.14 -9.44 3.03
CA THR A 131 -3.42 -8.19 3.74
C THR A 131 -4.63 -7.48 3.16
N ASP A 132 -5.66 -7.34 3.97
CA ASP A 132 -6.85 -6.55 3.67
C ASP A 132 -7.59 -6.26 4.98
N SER A 133 -7.83 -5.00 5.28
CA SER A 133 -8.49 -4.59 6.53
C SER A 133 -9.94 -5.09 6.67
N SER A 134 -10.57 -5.50 5.57
CA SER A 134 -11.91 -6.10 5.55
C SER A 134 -11.92 -7.59 5.89
N LEU A 135 -10.77 -8.26 5.84
CA LEU A 135 -10.64 -9.68 6.16
C LEU A 135 -10.51 -9.92 7.67
N PRO A 136 -10.88 -11.12 8.15
CA PRO A 136 -10.62 -11.51 9.53
C PRO A 136 -9.16 -11.29 9.91
N ASN A 137 -8.91 -10.61 11.04
CA ASN A 137 -7.59 -10.25 11.54
C ASN A 137 -6.72 -9.47 10.54
N GLY A 138 -7.33 -8.83 9.52
CA GLY A 138 -6.63 -8.08 8.49
C GLY A 138 -5.95 -8.95 7.42
N GLY A 139 -6.29 -10.22 7.32
CA GLY A 139 -5.70 -11.19 6.39
C GLY A 139 -4.52 -11.97 6.98
N MET A 140 -4.09 -13.01 6.27
CA MET A 140 -3.16 -14.03 6.75
C MET A 140 -1.81 -13.46 7.18
N ALA A 141 -1.17 -12.63 6.36
CA ALA A 141 0.13 -12.06 6.70
C ALA A 141 0.02 -11.07 7.88
N THR A 142 -1.08 -10.33 7.96
CA THR A 142 -1.35 -9.42 9.08
C THR A 142 -1.54 -10.21 10.38
N ASP A 143 -2.29 -11.33 10.35
CA ASP A 143 -2.52 -12.18 11.52
C ASP A 143 -1.21 -12.80 12.01
N ILE A 144 -0.35 -13.29 11.10
CA ILE A 144 0.98 -13.83 11.45
C ILE A 144 1.84 -12.74 12.13
N VAL A 145 1.95 -11.55 11.52
CA VAL A 145 2.75 -10.45 12.09
C VAL A 145 2.20 -10.00 13.43
N ASN A 146 0.88 -9.84 13.53
CA ASN A 146 0.20 -9.43 14.76
C ASN A 146 0.41 -10.44 15.90
N THR A 147 0.30 -11.74 15.61
CA THR A 147 0.48 -12.80 16.59
C THR A 147 1.94 -12.87 17.04
N ALA A 148 2.91 -12.86 16.12
CA ALA A 148 4.34 -12.87 16.46
C ALA A 148 4.71 -11.68 17.36
N MET A 149 4.24 -10.48 17.00
CA MET A 149 4.52 -9.28 17.79
C MET A 149 3.78 -9.24 19.13
N SER A 150 2.59 -9.83 19.21
CA SER A 150 1.84 -9.95 20.47
C SER A 150 2.55 -10.90 21.46
N GLU A 151 3.10 -12.01 20.99
CA GLU A 151 3.92 -12.90 21.81
C GLU A 151 5.21 -12.21 22.27
N LEU A 152 5.90 -11.49 21.39
CA LEU A 152 7.07 -10.70 21.75
C LEU A 152 6.75 -9.67 22.84
N LYS A 153 5.62 -8.95 22.71
CA LYS A 153 5.14 -7.98 23.70
C LYS A 153 4.94 -8.65 25.07
N LYS A 154 4.28 -9.80 25.09
CA LYS A 154 4.01 -10.57 26.30
C LYS A 154 5.30 -11.07 26.95
N GLU A 155 6.21 -11.68 26.19
CA GLU A 155 7.48 -12.22 26.69
C GLU A 155 8.42 -11.13 27.22
N SER A 156 8.40 -9.96 26.61
CA SER A 156 9.20 -8.82 27.06
C SER A 156 8.63 -8.09 28.28
N GLY A 157 7.51 -8.55 28.84
CA GLY A 157 6.82 -7.83 29.91
C GLY A 157 6.34 -6.44 29.50
N GLY A 158 6.06 -6.24 28.19
CA GLY A 158 5.62 -4.97 27.62
C GLY A 158 6.76 -4.00 27.28
N ALA A 159 8.02 -4.43 27.31
CA ALA A 159 9.16 -3.59 26.88
C ALA A 159 9.10 -3.27 25.37
N PHE A 160 8.44 -4.10 24.58
CA PHE A 160 8.09 -3.84 23.19
C PHE A 160 6.58 -3.64 23.05
N ASP A 161 6.19 -2.64 22.27
CA ASP A 161 4.82 -2.42 21.82
C ASP A 161 4.84 -2.25 20.30
N PHE A 162 3.71 -2.42 19.64
CA PHE A 162 3.64 -2.26 18.18
C PHE A 162 2.30 -1.71 17.72
N SER A 163 2.28 -1.22 16.50
CA SER A 163 1.07 -0.83 15.78
C SER A 163 1.20 -1.17 14.30
N ILE A 164 0.08 -1.47 13.65
CA ILE A 164 0.00 -1.73 12.21
C ILE A 164 -0.84 -0.62 11.59
N SER A 165 -0.27 0.06 10.59
CA SER A 165 -0.92 1.14 9.84
C SER A 165 -1.18 0.70 8.41
N TRP A 166 -2.32 1.13 7.87
CA TRP A 166 -2.80 0.78 6.54
C TRP A 166 -2.62 1.94 5.59
N VAL A 167 -1.87 1.73 4.50
CA VAL A 167 -1.59 2.73 3.47
C VAL A 167 -1.72 2.09 2.10
N ASN A 168 -2.73 2.46 1.33
CA ASN A 168 -3.05 1.84 0.05
C ASN A 168 -2.24 2.42 -1.13
N ASP A 169 -0.96 2.68 -0.89
CA ASP A 169 0.02 3.09 -1.89
C ASP A 169 1.32 2.33 -1.66
N TRP A 170 1.45 1.18 -2.28
CA TRP A 170 2.63 0.32 -2.16
C TRP A 170 3.93 1.01 -2.58
N SER A 171 3.88 1.94 -3.54
CA SER A 171 5.07 2.68 -3.96
C SER A 171 5.58 3.61 -2.86
N ALA A 172 4.65 4.25 -2.15
CA ALA A 172 4.96 5.11 -1.01
C ALA A 172 5.55 4.32 0.17
N HIS A 173 5.20 3.05 0.35
CA HIS A 173 5.78 2.21 1.41
C HIS A 173 7.30 2.18 1.32
N LEU A 174 7.86 1.85 0.15
CA LEU A 174 9.30 1.74 -0.03
C LEU A 174 9.98 3.11 0.04
N ASN A 175 9.41 4.07 -0.67
CA ASN A 175 9.91 5.43 -0.74
C ASN A 175 8.74 6.42 -0.88
N PRO A 176 8.48 7.27 0.12
CA PRO A 176 9.44 7.67 1.17
C PRO A 176 9.26 6.99 2.54
N LEU A 177 8.14 6.28 2.82
CA LEU A 177 7.72 5.99 4.19
C LEU A 177 8.73 5.16 4.99
N LEU A 178 9.21 4.04 4.45
CA LEU A 178 10.21 3.21 5.11
C LEU A 178 11.63 3.79 4.93
N SER A 179 11.96 4.33 3.74
CA SER A 179 13.30 4.86 3.47
C SER A 179 13.64 6.08 4.33
N THR A 180 12.64 6.88 4.72
CA THR A 180 12.79 8.02 5.63
C THR A 180 12.53 7.69 7.09
N ARG A 181 12.15 6.44 7.39
CA ARG A 181 11.81 5.97 8.74
C ARG A 181 10.58 6.65 9.33
N ALA A 182 9.61 7.03 8.49
CA ALA A 182 8.29 7.43 8.95
C ALA A 182 7.55 6.26 9.61
N PHE A 183 7.88 5.03 9.15
CA PHE A 183 7.53 3.77 9.79
C PHE A 183 8.80 2.93 9.94
N ASP A 184 8.80 2.01 10.92
CA ASP A 184 9.95 1.18 11.19
C ASP A 184 10.05 0.00 10.21
N MET A 185 8.95 -0.72 10.02
CA MET A 185 8.88 -1.98 9.25
C MET A 185 7.66 -1.98 8.33
N GLY A 186 7.73 -2.73 7.23
CA GLY A 186 6.60 -2.89 6.30
C GLY A 186 6.45 -4.33 5.83
N PHE A 187 5.21 -4.75 5.53
CA PHE A 187 4.90 -6.09 5.01
C PHE A 187 3.62 -6.09 4.16
N PRO A 188 3.37 -7.16 3.38
CA PRO A 188 4.31 -8.19 2.95
C PRO A 188 5.06 -7.72 1.69
N TRP A 189 6.31 -8.10 1.58
CA TRP A 189 7.15 -7.71 0.45
C TRP A 189 7.89 -8.91 -0.13
N TYR A 190 7.87 -9.05 -1.45
CA TYR A 190 8.71 -10.02 -2.15
C TYR A 190 10.18 -9.66 -2.02
N LYS A 191 10.99 -10.67 -1.70
CA LYS A 191 12.45 -10.56 -1.67
C LYS A 191 13.02 -10.89 -3.05
N PRO A 192 13.72 -9.95 -3.72
CA PRO A 192 14.46 -10.26 -4.94
C PRO A 192 15.62 -11.21 -4.67
N ASN A 193 16.09 -11.88 -5.71
CA ASN A 193 17.36 -12.61 -5.66
C ASN A 193 18.52 -11.60 -5.63
N CYS A 194 18.85 -11.10 -4.44
CA CYS A 194 19.88 -10.07 -4.28
C CYS A 194 21.31 -10.58 -4.59
N GLU A 195 21.51 -11.89 -4.73
CA GLU A 195 22.79 -12.45 -5.16
C GLU A 195 23.01 -12.22 -6.66
N ALA A 196 21.94 -12.26 -7.46
CA ALA A 196 21.97 -11.92 -8.88
C ALA A 196 21.76 -10.42 -9.13
N PHE A 197 22.35 -9.55 -8.31
CA PHE A 197 22.07 -8.12 -8.26
C PHE A 197 22.13 -7.41 -9.62
N GLU A 198 23.15 -7.75 -10.44
CA GLU A 198 23.34 -7.10 -11.74
C GLU A 198 22.19 -7.36 -12.72
N ASP A 199 21.55 -8.51 -12.58
CA ASP A 199 20.44 -8.93 -13.42
C ASP A 199 19.09 -8.34 -13.00
N LEU A 200 19.02 -7.68 -11.84
CA LEU A 200 17.79 -7.11 -11.32
C LEU A 200 17.37 -5.84 -12.07
N ASP A 201 16.06 -5.60 -12.13
CA ASP A 201 15.53 -4.31 -12.54
C ASP A 201 15.78 -3.22 -11.47
N THR A 202 15.48 -1.97 -11.81
CA THR A 202 15.72 -0.82 -10.93
C THR A 202 15.00 -0.94 -9.58
N ASN A 203 13.76 -1.45 -9.57
CA ASN A 203 12.96 -1.58 -8.36
C ASN A 203 13.52 -2.69 -7.45
N ALA A 204 13.85 -3.84 -8.02
CA ALA A 204 14.47 -4.94 -7.29
C ALA A 204 15.85 -4.56 -6.74
N LYS A 205 16.69 -3.88 -7.55
CA LYS A 205 17.97 -3.31 -7.09
C LYS A 205 17.77 -2.36 -5.91
N PHE A 206 16.78 -1.47 -5.99
CA PHE A 206 16.44 -0.55 -4.90
C PHE A 206 16.08 -1.30 -3.62
N ARG A 207 15.24 -2.33 -3.70
CA ARG A 207 14.88 -3.16 -2.53
C ARG A 207 16.11 -3.81 -1.92
N CYS A 208 16.95 -4.46 -2.72
CA CYS A 208 18.17 -5.10 -2.24
C CYS A 208 19.17 -4.13 -1.60
N GLN A 209 19.29 -2.92 -2.15
CA GLN A 209 20.20 -1.90 -1.63
C GLN A 209 19.72 -1.26 -0.34
N LYS A 210 18.41 -0.99 -0.25
CA LYS A 210 17.85 -0.13 0.80
C LYS A 210 17.25 -0.87 1.99
N PHE A 211 16.87 -2.15 1.82
CA PHE A 211 16.14 -2.88 2.86
C PHE A 211 16.85 -4.16 3.29
N PHE A 212 16.66 -4.50 4.56
CA PHE A 212 16.83 -5.85 5.08
C PHE A 212 15.47 -6.54 5.03
N PHE A 213 15.51 -7.87 4.90
CA PHE A 213 14.33 -8.74 4.86
C PHE A 213 14.34 -9.69 6.05
N SER A 214 13.17 -9.95 6.63
CA SER A 214 12.98 -10.96 7.66
C SER A 214 13.14 -12.38 7.11
N ASN A 215 13.02 -13.39 7.98
CA ASN A 215 12.65 -14.74 7.54
C ASN A 215 11.31 -14.68 6.80
N PRO A 216 11.01 -15.63 5.89
CA PRO A 216 9.74 -15.64 5.15
C PRO A 216 8.54 -15.70 6.10
N VAL A 217 7.63 -14.73 5.94
CA VAL A 217 6.32 -14.72 6.60
C VAL A 217 5.39 -15.71 5.93
N PHE A 218 5.48 -15.81 4.60
CA PHE A 218 4.72 -16.76 3.80
C PHE A 218 5.46 -17.08 2.49
N GLU A 219 5.18 -18.24 1.92
CA GLU A 219 5.70 -18.67 0.62
C GLU A 219 4.54 -18.84 -0.35
N GLU A 220 4.58 -18.11 -1.45
CA GLU A 220 3.59 -18.16 -2.50
C GLU A 220 4.08 -18.98 -3.69
N GLN A 221 3.19 -19.78 -4.25
CA GLN A 221 3.45 -20.53 -5.47
C GLN A 221 2.93 -19.75 -6.69
N VAL A 222 3.77 -19.57 -7.68
CA VAL A 222 3.37 -19.13 -9.02
C VAL A 222 3.08 -20.35 -9.84
N LEU A 223 1.81 -20.57 -10.15
CA LEU A 223 1.35 -21.68 -10.99
C LEU A 223 1.07 -21.18 -12.40
N VAL A 224 1.05 -22.12 -13.36
CA VAL A 224 0.73 -21.81 -14.75
C VAL A 224 -0.72 -22.20 -15.03
N PHE A 225 -1.53 -21.21 -15.39
CA PHE A 225 -2.91 -21.36 -15.78
C PHE A 225 -3.00 -21.50 -17.29
N LEU A 226 -3.71 -22.52 -17.77
CA LEU A 226 -3.84 -22.87 -19.18
C LEU A 226 -5.31 -23.10 -19.52
N LYS A 227 -5.68 -22.99 -20.81
CA LYS A 227 -6.96 -23.54 -21.27
C LYS A 227 -6.98 -25.04 -21.06
N ALA A 228 -8.16 -25.62 -20.81
CA ALA A 228 -8.31 -27.05 -20.60
C ALA A 228 -7.79 -27.89 -21.79
N ASP A 229 -7.97 -27.38 -23.01
CA ASP A 229 -7.55 -28.00 -24.28
C ASP A 229 -6.15 -27.57 -24.76
N SER A 230 -5.39 -26.81 -23.95
CA SER A 230 -4.04 -26.35 -24.31
C SER A 230 -3.10 -27.53 -24.58
N PRO A 231 -2.29 -27.48 -25.65
CA PRO A 231 -1.29 -28.50 -25.95
C PRO A 231 -0.07 -28.46 -25.03
N ILE A 232 0.10 -27.35 -24.27
CA ILE A 232 1.24 -27.15 -23.36
C ILE A 232 1.06 -28.09 -22.16
N LYS A 233 1.96 -29.04 -21.95
CA LYS A 233 1.85 -30.02 -20.85
C LYS A 233 2.61 -29.60 -19.60
N MET A 234 3.58 -28.69 -19.72
CA MET A 234 4.50 -28.27 -18.67
C MET A 234 5.35 -29.42 -18.10
N GLU A 235 5.73 -30.37 -18.93
CA GLU A 235 6.72 -31.39 -18.57
C GLU A 235 8.05 -30.71 -18.20
N ASN A 236 8.37 -29.64 -18.93
CA ASN A 236 9.44 -28.72 -18.58
C ASN A 236 9.02 -27.26 -18.89
N GLU A 237 9.63 -26.31 -18.22
CA GLU A 237 9.31 -24.88 -18.32
C GLU A 237 9.66 -24.27 -19.69
N ASN A 238 10.57 -24.90 -20.48
CA ASN A 238 10.93 -24.40 -21.80
C ASN A 238 9.80 -24.48 -22.81
N GLU A 239 8.73 -25.23 -22.52
CA GLU A 239 7.51 -25.23 -23.33
C GLU A 239 6.86 -23.86 -23.42
N LEU A 240 7.17 -22.94 -22.50
CA LEU A 240 6.73 -21.56 -22.53
C LEU A 240 7.58 -20.66 -23.43
N ILE A 241 8.74 -21.12 -23.91
CA ILE A 241 9.58 -20.34 -24.86
C ILE A 241 8.83 -20.17 -26.17
N GLY A 242 8.82 -18.95 -26.71
CA GLY A 242 8.09 -18.56 -27.92
C GLY A 242 6.59 -18.30 -27.69
N LYS A 243 6.09 -18.47 -26.44
CA LYS A 243 4.69 -18.28 -26.10
C LYS A 243 4.38 -16.85 -25.67
N LYS A 244 3.11 -16.49 -25.77
CA LYS A 244 2.56 -15.26 -25.23
C LYS A 244 2.07 -15.54 -23.81
N LEU A 245 2.66 -14.89 -22.84
CA LEU A 245 2.29 -14.98 -21.43
C LEU A 245 1.53 -13.72 -21.00
N CYS A 246 0.72 -13.83 -19.95
CA CYS A 246 0.06 -12.70 -19.34
C CYS A 246 0.33 -12.64 -17.84
N ARG A 247 0.66 -11.42 -17.37
CA ARG A 247 0.74 -11.10 -15.94
C ARG A 247 0.32 -9.64 -15.76
N PRO A 248 -0.54 -9.30 -14.81
CA PRO A 248 -1.05 -7.94 -14.67
C PRO A 248 0.05 -6.90 -14.49
N ALA A 249 -0.22 -5.69 -14.94
CA ALA A 249 0.66 -4.55 -14.74
C ALA A 249 0.93 -4.33 -13.24
N GLY A 250 2.17 -4.04 -12.89
CA GLY A 250 2.59 -3.86 -11.51
C GLY A 250 2.91 -5.15 -10.73
N TYR A 251 2.55 -6.31 -11.26
CA TYR A 251 2.92 -7.58 -10.66
C TYR A 251 4.41 -7.86 -10.84
N TRP A 252 4.96 -8.59 -9.87
CA TRP A 252 6.34 -9.05 -9.91
C TRP A 252 6.58 -9.97 -11.11
N THR A 253 7.61 -9.67 -11.92
CA THR A 253 7.94 -10.44 -13.14
C THR A 253 9.36 -10.98 -13.14
N PHE A 254 10.15 -10.67 -12.12
CA PHE A 254 11.56 -11.04 -12.05
C PHE A 254 11.77 -12.56 -12.11
N ASP A 255 10.85 -13.32 -11.52
CA ASP A 255 10.87 -14.79 -11.56
C ASP A 255 10.84 -15.38 -12.98
N LEU A 256 10.34 -14.63 -13.97
CA LEU A 256 10.38 -15.04 -15.38
C LEU A 256 11.77 -14.88 -16.01
N ASP A 257 12.66 -14.13 -15.38
CA ASP A 257 14.03 -13.93 -15.83
C ASP A 257 15.07 -14.64 -14.92
N ASP A 258 14.68 -15.03 -13.71
CA ASP A 258 15.54 -15.65 -12.71
C ASP A 258 15.88 -17.12 -13.07
N ASN A 259 16.81 -17.70 -12.34
CA ASN A 259 17.24 -19.09 -12.50
C ASN A 259 17.71 -19.44 -13.91
N GLY A 260 18.29 -18.48 -14.63
CA GLY A 260 18.80 -18.64 -15.98
C GLY A 260 17.72 -18.61 -17.08
N ARG A 261 16.47 -18.33 -16.72
CA ARG A 261 15.36 -18.23 -17.69
C ARG A 261 15.59 -17.13 -18.69
N ASN A 262 15.80 -15.90 -18.23
CA ASN A 262 15.97 -14.72 -19.08
C ASN A 262 14.89 -14.66 -20.18
N TRP A 263 13.63 -14.84 -19.78
CA TRP A 263 12.51 -14.97 -20.71
C TRP A 263 12.00 -13.64 -21.22
N VAL A 264 11.78 -12.68 -20.31
CA VAL A 264 11.26 -11.36 -20.65
C VAL A 264 12.36 -10.48 -21.22
N LYS A 265 13.48 -10.35 -20.52
CA LYS A 265 14.63 -9.55 -20.98
C LYS A 265 15.25 -10.09 -22.25
N GLY A 266 15.40 -11.41 -22.34
CA GLY A 266 15.90 -12.11 -23.50
C GLY A 266 14.92 -12.23 -24.65
N LYS A 267 13.69 -11.69 -24.51
CA LYS A 267 12.61 -11.77 -25.51
C LYS A 267 12.29 -13.20 -25.96
N LYS A 268 12.51 -14.18 -25.07
CA LYS A 268 12.17 -15.58 -25.31
C LYS A 268 10.69 -15.86 -25.20
N VAL A 269 9.94 -14.98 -24.51
CA VAL A 269 8.48 -14.97 -24.44
C VAL A 269 7.97 -13.56 -24.76
N THR A 270 6.68 -13.46 -25.09
CA THR A 270 5.98 -12.18 -25.20
C THR A 270 5.12 -12.02 -23.97
N LEU A 271 5.36 -10.99 -23.14
CA LEU A 271 4.58 -10.73 -21.94
C LEU A 271 3.57 -9.61 -22.21
N LEU A 272 2.27 -9.91 -22.02
CA LEU A 272 1.17 -8.96 -22.00
C LEU A 272 0.88 -8.59 -20.55
N SER A 273 0.64 -7.31 -20.28
CA SER A 273 0.41 -6.82 -18.90
C SER A 273 -0.82 -5.90 -18.83
N PRO A 274 -2.03 -6.48 -18.90
CA PRO A 274 -3.27 -5.74 -18.69
C PRO A 274 -3.41 -5.32 -17.21
N PRO A 275 -4.41 -4.47 -16.87
CA PRO A 275 -4.59 -3.98 -15.50
C PRO A 275 -4.91 -5.06 -14.47
N THR A 276 -5.64 -6.12 -14.83
CA THR A 276 -6.19 -7.09 -13.87
C THR A 276 -5.89 -8.55 -14.23
N VAL A 277 -5.97 -9.41 -13.22
CA VAL A 277 -5.86 -10.88 -13.38
C VAL A 277 -7.00 -11.40 -14.23
N GLU A 278 -8.20 -10.90 -14.00
CA GLU A 278 -9.39 -11.29 -14.76
C GLU A 278 -9.22 -11.05 -16.26
N GLU A 279 -8.55 -9.95 -16.61
CA GLU A 279 -8.27 -9.64 -18.01
C GLU A 279 -7.25 -10.61 -18.61
N CYS A 280 -6.19 -10.97 -17.84
CA CYS A 280 -5.28 -12.04 -18.25
C CYS A 280 -6.00 -13.35 -18.54
N LEU A 281 -6.95 -13.75 -17.67
CA LEU A 281 -7.71 -14.98 -17.86
C LEU A 281 -8.66 -14.89 -19.06
N ARG A 282 -9.25 -13.71 -19.35
CA ARG A 282 -10.05 -13.51 -20.57
C ARG A 282 -9.19 -13.62 -21.83
N LEU A 283 -8.00 -12.98 -21.83
CA LEU A 283 -7.04 -13.10 -22.93
C LEU A 283 -6.55 -14.54 -23.15
N LEU A 284 -6.47 -15.32 -22.08
CA LEU A 284 -6.19 -16.75 -22.19
C LEU A 284 -7.35 -17.49 -22.86
N MET A 285 -8.58 -17.20 -22.46
CA MET A 285 -9.77 -17.88 -23.00
C MET A 285 -10.04 -17.56 -24.46
N ASP A 286 -9.77 -16.31 -24.91
CA ASP A 286 -9.90 -15.92 -26.33
C ASP A 286 -8.71 -16.32 -27.21
N GLY A 287 -7.62 -16.85 -26.61
CA GLY A 287 -6.43 -17.29 -27.32
C GLY A 287 -5.44 -16.18 -27.66
N SER A 288 -5.62 -14.98 -27.14
CA SER A 288 -4.68 -13.86 -27.28
C SER A 288 -3.35 -14.12 -26.57
N VAL A 289 -3.39 -14.94 -25.50
CA VAL A 289 -2.21 -15.47 -24.81
C VAL A 289 -2.29 -16.98 -24.65
N ASP A 290 -1.13 -17.62 -24.48
CA ASP A 290 -1.00 -19.07 -24.39
C ASP A 290 -1.04 -19.57 -22.94
N ALA A 291 -0.58 -18.76 -21.98
CA ALA A 291 -0.48 -19.12 -20.57
C ALA A 291 -0.50 -17.90 -19.65
N VAL A 292 -0.97 -18.10 -18.41
CA VAL A 292 -0.97 -17.09 -17.35
C VAL A 292 -0.19 -17.63 -16.14
N PRO A 293 1.13 -17.38 -16.04
CA PRO A 293 1.89 -17.70 -14.86
C PRO A 293 1.63 -16.64 -13.78
N ILE A 294 0.91 -17.00 -12.72
CA ILE A 294 0.50 -16.08 -11.65
C ILE A 294 0.42 -16.79 -10.30
N ASN A 295 0.41 -16.02 -9.23
CA ASN A 295 0.16 -16.51 -7.87
C ASN A 295 -1.08 -17.41 -7.82
N GLU A 296 -0.96 -18.58 -7.18
CA GLU A 296 -1.99 -19.59 -7.12
C GLU A 296 -3.32 -19.06 -6.59
N LEU A 297 -3.28 -18.44 -5.40
CA LEU A 297 -4.51 -17.99 -4.73
C LEU A 297 -5.24 -16.93 -5.55
N THR A 298 -4.50 -15.96 -6.06
CA THR A 298 -5.05 -14.88 -6.89
C THR A 298 -5.61 -15.42 -8.21
N GLY A 299 -4.88 -16.32 -8.87
CA GLY A 299 -5.31 -16.92 -10.13
C GLY A 299 -6.56 -17.80 -9.96
N ARG A 300 -6.58 -18.66 -8.93
CA ARG A 300 -7.74 -19.52 -8.65
C ARG A 300 -8.98 -18.70 -8.26
N ALA A 301 -8.81 -17.65 -7.45
CA ALA A 301 -9.91 -16.75 -7.11
C ALA A 301 -10.51 -16.07 -8.35
N ALA A 302 -9.67 -15.54 -9.23
CA ALA A 302 -10.14 -14.94 -10.49
C ALA A 302 -10.82 -15.97 -11.41
N MET A 303 -10.30 -17.20 -11.46
CA MET A 303 -10.88 -18.30 -12.22
C MET A 303 -12.31 -18.63 -11.74
N VAL A 304 -12.53 -18.65 -10.42
CA VAL A 304 -13.86 -18.86 -9.81
C VAL A 304 -14.79 -17.68 -10.13
N ARG A 305 -14.36 -16.45 -9.91
CA ARG A 305 -15.18 -15.25 -10.19
C ARG A 305 -15.63 -15.15 -11.65
N LEU A 306 -14.85 -15.69 -12.58
CA LEU A 306 -15.16 -15.68 -14.01
C LEU A 306 -15.88 -16.94 -14.50
N ASP A 307 -16.20 -17.89 -13.62
CA ASP A 307 -16.80 -19.19 -13.97
C ASP A 307 -15.97 -19.95 -15.04
N LEU A 308 -14.66 -20.02 -14.82
CA LEU A 308 -13.71 -20.67 -15.72
C LEU A 308 -13.15 -21.99 -15.19
N THR A 309 -13.60 -22.47 -14.04
CA THR A 309 -13.05 -23.66 -13.36
C THR A 309 -13.08 -24.91 -14.24
N SER A 310 -14.14 -25.11 -15.05
CA SER A 310 -14.25 -26.25 -15.97
C SER A 310 -13.56 -26.04 -17.33
N LYS A 311 -13.17 -24.79 -17.63
CA LYS A 311 -12.59 -24.39 -18.93
C LYS A 311 -11.08 -24.23 -18.89
N MET A 312 -10.52 -24.28 -17.71
CA MET A 312 -9.08 -24.07 -17.45
C MET A 312 -8.51 -25.25 -16.68
N ARG A 313 -7.22 -25.44 -16.80
CA ARG A 313 -6.43 -26.28 -15.92
C ARG A 313 -5.27 -25.51 -15.34
N VAL A 314 -4.90 -25.86 -14.14
CA VAL A 314 -3.78 -25.29 -13.40
C VAL A 314 -2.72 -26.36 -13.28
N ILE A 315 -1.48 -25.98 -13.54
CA ILE A 315 -0.33 -26.89 -13.39
C ILE A 315 0.12 -26.87 -11.94
N ASP A 316 0.03 -28.01 -11.26
CA ASP A 316 0.32 -28.12 -9.83
C ASP A 316 1.82 -27.95 -9.51
N LYS A 317 2.71 -28.24 -10.48
CA LYS A 317 4.13 -27.97 -10.31
C LYS A 317 4.40 -26.47 -10.41
N PRO A 318 4.88 -25.82 -9.34
CA PRO A 318 5.10 -24.38 -9.38
C PRO A 318 6.20 -24.01 -10.37
N LEU A 319 5.95 -22.95 -11.14
CA LEU A 319 6.97 -22.31 -11.97
C LEU A 319 8.01 -21.61 -11.08
N SER A 320 7.53 -20.96 -10.02
CA SER A 320 8.36 -20.24 -9.05
C SER A 320 7.73 -20.30 -7.66
N ILE A 321 8.58 -20.20 -6.65
CA ILE A 321 8.17 -19.99 -5.26
C ILE A 321 8.67 -18.60 -4.87
N LEU A 322 7.77 -17.73 -4.47
CA LEU A 322 8.04 -16.36 -4.05
C LEU A 322 7.84 -16.25 -2.54
N THR A 323 8.73 -15.55 -1.88
CA THR A 323 8.67 -15.40 -0.43
C THR A 323 8.24 -13.99 -0.05
N LEU A 324 7.28 -13.91 0.88
CA LEU A 324 6.79 -12.66 1.46
C LEU A 324 7.50 -12.39 2.78
N HIS A 325 7.95 -11.17 2.97
CA HIS A 325 8.79 -10.77 4.10
C HIS A 325 8.29 -9.49 4.76
N VAL A 326 8.67 -9.33 6.01
CA VAL A 326 8.75 -8.02 6.65
C VAL A 326 10.07 -7.37 6.24
N ILE A 327 10.04 -6.10 5.90
CA ILE A 327 11.23 -5.33 5.52
C ILE A 327 11.45 -4.15 6.46
N ILE A 328 12.72 -3.73 6.56
CA ILE A 328 13.15 -2.55 7.32
C ILE A 328 14.28 -1.84 6.57
N ALA A 329 14.27 -0.51 6.58
CA ALA A 329 15.33 0.24 5.93
C ALA A 329 16.71 -0.05 6.56
N LYS A 330 17.74 -0.28 5.74
CA LYS A 330 19.11 -0.50 6.21
C LYS A 330 19.67 0.69 6.99
N THR A 331 19.15 1.87 6.74
CA THR A 331 19.50 3.12 7.46
C THR A 331 18.84 3.23 8.83
N HIS A 332 17.89 2.34 9.16
CA HIS A 332 17.22 2.39 10.47
C HIS A 332 18.21 1.98 11.58
N PRO A 333 18.37 2.79 12.64
CA PRO A 333 19.43 2.57 13.66
C PRO A 333 19.33 1.23 14.38
N ASN A 334 18.12 0.68 14.47
CA ASN A 334 17.85 -0.60 15.12
C ASN A 334 17.44 -1.71 14.15
N ALA A 335 17.71 -1.57 12.85
CA ALA A 335 17.21 -2.49 11.82
C ALA A 335 17.50 -3.96 12.14
N ARG A 336 18.76 -4.30 12.44
CA ARG A 336 19.18 -5.68 12.72
C ARG A 336 18.56 -6.20 14.01
N THR A 337 18.47 -5.38 15.05
CA THR A 337 17.88 -5.75 16.34
C THR A 337 16.38 -6.00 16.20
N MET A 338 15.65 -5.14 15.50
CA MET A 338 14.20 -5.33 15.27
C MET A 338 13.93 -6.58 14.45
N LEU A 339 14.69 -6.82 13.37
CA LEU A 339 14.56 -8.05 12.58
C LEU A 339 14.91 -9.31 13.40
N TYR A 340 15.93 -9.24 14.24
CA TYR A 340 16.29 -10.36 15.12
C TYR A 340 15.11 -10.74 16.04
N TYR A 341 14.51 -9.76 16.70
CA TYR A 341 13.35 -10.03 17.58
C TYR A 341 12.13 -10.51 16.79
N PHE A 342 11.85 -9.91 15.64
CA PHE A 342 10.75 -10.35 14.79
C PHE A 342 10.97 -11.79 14.29
N ASN A 343 12.16 -12.11 13.77
CA ASN A 343 12.47 -13.45 13.27
C ASN A 343 12.36 -14.49 14.37
N ASN A 344 12.88 -14.21 15.58
CA ASN A 344 12.76 -15.14 16.72
C ASN A 344 11.30 -15.39 17.11
N ALA A 345 10.47 -14.34 17.13
CA ALA A 345 9.05 -14.48 17.41
C ALA A 345 8.32 -15.28 16.32
N LEU A 346 8.66 -15.05 15.03
CA LEU A 346 8.13 -15.80 13.90
C LEU A 346 8.57 -17.27 13.92
N ASP A 347 9.85 -17.53 14.20
CA ASP A 347 10.40 -18.89 14.27
C ASP A 347 9.77 -19.68 15.43
N LYS A 348 9.52 -19.02 16.57
CA LYS A 348 8.79 -19.62 17.68
C LYS A 348 7.34 -19.95 17.29
N LEU A 349 6.65 -19.01 16.64
CA LEU A 349 5.28 -19.23 16.16
C LEU A 349 5.20 -20.43 15.20
N LYS A 350 6.25 -20.67 14.39
CA LYS A 350 6.37 -21.84 13.52
C LYS A 350 6.65 -23.11 14.34
N ALA A 351 7.52 -23.02 15.33
CA ALA A 351 7.91 -24.18 16.14
C ALA A 351 6.80 -24.71 17.04
N ASP A 352 5.92 -23.86 17.55
CA ASP A 352 4.78 -24.24 18.39
C ASP A 352 3.50 -24.60 17.61
N GLY A 353 3.54 -24.51 16.27
CA GLY A 353 2.44 -24.84 15.38
C GLY A 353 1.35 -23.77 15.27
N ALA A 354 1.47 -22.65 15.96
CA ALA A 354 0.48 -21.58 15.86
C ALA A 354 0.50 -20.90 14.49
N TYR A 355 1.66 -20.87 13.83
CA TYR A 355 1.80 -20.42 12.45
C TYR A 355 0.93 -21.25 11.51
N ASP A 356 1.00 -22.58 11.59
CA ASP A 356 0.26 -23.48 10.71
C ASP A 356 -1.25 -23.34 10.93
N GLN A 357 -1.69 -23.18 12.18
CA GLN A 357 -3.09 -22.93 12.51
C GLN A 357 -3.62 -21.62 11.91
N ILE A 358 -2.81 -20.54 11.91
CA ILE A 358 -3.19 -19.27 11.29
C ILE A 358 -3.31 -19.46 9.77
N VAL A 359 -2.31 -20.08 9.15
CA VAL A 359 -2.30 -20.31 7.70
C VAL A 359 -3.48 -21.17 7.28
N GLU A 360 -3.71 -22.31 7.93
CA GLU A 360 -4.82 -23.23 7.64
C GLU A 360 -6.17 -22.52 7.76
N LYS A 361 -6.39 -21.79 8.85
CA LYS A 361 -7.62 -21.02 9.08
C LYS A 361 -7.89 -20.02 7.96
N HIS A 362 -6.88 -19.23 7.56
CA HIS A 362 -7.05 -18.23 6.50
C HIS A 362 -7.24 -18.85 5.13
N LEU A 363 -6.53 -19.94 4.82
CA LEU A 363 -6.72 -20.67 3.57
C LEU A 363 -8.12 -21.31 3.51
N GLN A 364 -8.61 -21.92 4.61
CA GLN A 364 -9.95 -22.45 4.67
C GLN A 364 -11.00 -21.35 4.43
N GLN A 365 -10.89 -20.23 5.12
CA GLN A 365 -11.79 -19.09 4.93
C GLN A 365 -11.75 -18.55 3.50
N PHE A 366 -10.57 -18.50 2.90
CA PHE A 366 -10.41 -18.09 1.52
C PHE A 366 -11.14 -19.04 0.57
N TRP A 367 -10.97 -20.37 0.71
CA TRP A 367 -11.59 -21.36 -0.14
C TRP A 367 -13.11 -21.44 0.06
N ASP A 368 -13.58 -21.30 1.30
CA ASP A 368 -15.02 -21.25 1.61
C ASP A 368 -15.68 -20.04 0.94
N ALA A 369 -15.03 -18.87 1.00
CA ALA A 369 -15.52 -17.68 0.31
C ALA A 369 -15.55 -17.85 -1.21
N GLN A 370 -14.56 -18.52 -1.82
CA GLN A 370 -14.56 -18.84 -3.25
C GLN A 370 -15.68 -19.83 -3.60
N ALA A 371 -15.89 -20.86 -2.78
CA ALA A 371 -16.96 -21.84 -2.99
C ALA A 371 -18.35 -21.19 -2.92
N GLU A 372 -18.57 -20.25 -2.00
CA GLU A 372 -19.82 -19.51 -1.91
C GLU A 372 -20.08 -18.63 -3.14
N GLN A 373 -19.03 -17.95 -3.64
CA GLN A 373 -19.12 -17.16 -4.87
C GLN A 373 -19.40 -18.01 -6.13
N ALA A 374 -18.96 -19.27 -6.13
CA ALA A 374 -19.20 -20.21 -7.24
C ALA A 374 -20.61 -20.81 -7.24
N ARG A 375 -21.38 -20.68 -6.17
CA ARG A 375 -22.76 -21.18 -6.13
C ARG A 375 -23.61 -20.42 -7.11
N PRO A 376 -24.43 -21.12 -7.97
CA PRO A 376 -25.39 -20.45 -8.83
C PRO A 376 -26.30 -19.58 -7.95
N LYS A 377 -26.42 -18.30 -8.27
CA LYS A 377 -27.44 -17.45 -7.65
C LYS A 377 -28.78 -18.11 -7.93
N ALA A 378 -29.46 -18.60 -6.89
CA ALA A 378 -30.81 -19.09 -7.01
C ALA A 378 -31.64 -18.01 -7.69
N THR A 379 -32.12 -18.30 -8.90
CA THR A 379 -33.06 -17.43 -9.58
C THR A 379 -34.29 -17.35 -8.69
N SER A 380 -34.50 -16.22 -8.06
CA SER A 380 -35.73 -15.88 -7.34
C SER A 380 -36.82 -15.60 -8.38
N ASP A 381 -37.18 -16.64 -9.15
CA ASP A 381 -38.36 -16.62 -9.97
C ASP A 381 -39.32 -17.71 -9.45
N SER A 382 -39.77 -17.48 -8.22
CA SER A 382 -40.98 -18.13 -7.71
C SER A 382 -42.06 -17.07 -7.76
N THR A 383 -42.64 -16.91 -8.95
CA THR A 383 -43.99 -16.38 -9.09
C THR A 383 -44.90 -17.29 -8.26
N PRO A 384 -45.58 -16.77 -7.24
CA PRO A 384 -46.51 -17.62 -6.49
C PRO A 384 -47.62 -18.07 -7.45
N ALA A 385 -47.77 -19.39 -7.65
CA ALA A 385 -48.87 -19.96 -8.34
C ALA A 385 -50.16 -19.51 -7.66
N LYS A 386 -50.98 -18.78 -8.43
CA LYS A 386 -52.33 -18.34 -8.06
C LYS A 386 -53.18 -19.60 -7.80
N PRO A 387 -53.93 -19.68 -6.69
CA PRO A 387 -54.85 -20.77 -6.46
C PRO A 387 -55.99 -20.68 -7.50
N THR A 388 -56.21 -21.77 -8.20
CA THR A 388 -57.40 -21.96 -9.03
C THR A 388 -58.59 -22.31 -8.11
N ASP A 389 -59.43 -21.34 -7.81
CA ASP A 389 -60.76 -21.58 -7.31
C ASP A 389 -61.76 -21.64 -8.50
N ASP A 390 -62.27 -22.85 -8.71
CA ASP A 390 -63.38 -23.16 -9.57
C ASP A 390 -64.70 -22.85 -8.81
N LYS A 391 -65.47 -21.86 -9.30
CA LYS A 391 -66.94 -21.89 -9.20
C LYS A 391 -67.60 -20.88 -10.15
N THR A 392 -68.26 -21.51 -11.06
CA THR A 392 -69.46 -21.18 -11.88
C THR A 392 -70.31 -19.97 -11.45
N THR A 393 -70.80 -19.36 -12.54
CA THR A 393 -72.09 -18.72 -12.83
C THR A 393 -72.30 -17.22 -12.57
N ASP A 394 -72.73 -16.66 -13.67
CA ASP A 394 -73.78 -15.68 -13.99
C ASP A 394 -73.46 -14.18 -14.13
N LYS A 395 -73.45 -13.79 -15.40
CA LYS A 395 -74.40 -12.86 -16.11
C LYS A 395 -74.45 -11.37 -15.75
N ALA A 396 -74.39 -10.62 -16.81
CA ALA A 396 -74.90 -9.28 -17.06
C ALA A 396 -73.91 -8.08 -16.90
N ALA A 397 -73.49 -7.59 -18.00
CA ALA A 397 -73.99 -6.45 -18.76
C ALA A 397 -73.51 -5.05 -18.30
N SER A 398 -72.93 -4.42 -19.26
CA SER A 398 -73.14 -2.99 -19.62
C SER A 398 -72.09 -1.97 -19.29
N THR A 399 -71.61 -1.45 -20.36
CA THR A 399 -71.40 -0.07 -20.82
C THR A 399 -70.15 0.69 -20.43
N THR A 400 -69.38 0.91 -21.52
CA THR A 400 -68.96 2.17 -22.13
C THR A 400 -68.24 3.22 -21.24
N SER A 401 -67.06 3.61 -21.66
CA SER A 401 -66.69 4.90 -22.24
C SER A 401 -65.21 5.09 -22.27
N THR A 402 -64.56 5.05 -23.45
CA THR A 402 -63.98 6.14 -24.22
C THR A 402 -63.10 7.12 -23.46
N ALA A 403 -61.88 7.28 -23.80
CA ALA A 403 -61.19 8.13 -24.74
C ALA A 403 -59.75 8.36 -24.21
N ALA A 404 -58.77 8.10 -24.96
CA ALA A 404 -58.12 8.87 -26.04
C ALA A 404 -56.94 9.67 -25.55
N ALA A 405 -55.78 9.33 -26.08
CA ALA A 405 -54.90 10.12 -26.96
C ALA A 405 -53.99 11.11 -26.19
N ALA A 406 -52.79 11.36 -26.49
CA ALA A 406 -51.91 11.38 -27.66
C ALA A 406 -50.46 11.50 -27.14
N ALA A 407 -49.39 10.88 -27.60
CA ALA A 407 -48.57 11.20 -28.76
C ALA A 407 -47.93 12.59 -28.76
N THR A 408 -46.57 12.59 -28.76
CA THR A 408 -45.64 13.29 -29.67
C THR A 408 -44.23 13.10 -29.12
N THR A 409 -43.30 12.37 -29.80
CA THR A 409 -42.33 12.80 -30.83
C THR A 409 -41.59 14.10 -30.47
N ASP A 410 -40.27 14.15 -30.39
CA ASP A 410 -39.35 14.27 -31.51
C ASP A 410 -37.87 14.29 -31.03
N THR A 411 -37.01 13.57 -31.71
CA THR A 411 -35.92 13.89 -32.60
C THR A 411 -34.65 14.53 -31.99
N ALA A 412 -33.58 13.76 -32.04
CA ALA A 412 -32.31 13.91 -32.80
C ALA A 412 -31.34 15.06 -32.53
N ALA A 413 -30.10 14.75 -32.38
CA ALA A 413 -28.91 14.99 -33.22
C ALA A 413 -27.64 15.01 -32.36
N ALA A 414 -26.69 14.12 -32.52
CA ALA A 414 -25.51 14.16 -33.35
C ALA A 414 -24.57 15.38 -33.14
N GLY A 415 -23.34 15.10 -32.70
CA GLY A 415 -22.25 16.08 -32.70
C GLY A 415 -20.91 15.45 -32.33
N THR A 416 -20.19 14.99 -33.33
CA THR A 416 -18.78 14.62 -33.39
C THR A 416 -17.83 15.76 -32.99
N ALA A 417 -16.69 15.47 -32.38
CA ALA A 417 -15.31 15.70 -32.87
C ALA A 417 -14.26 15.77 -31.75
N LYS A 418 -13.30 14.92 -31.85
CA LYS A 418 -11.82 15.14 -32.00
C LYS A 418 -11.17 16.26 -31.16
N LYS A 419 -10.36 15.90 -30.20
CA LYS A 419 -8.88 15.88 -30.27
C LYS A 419 -8.29 15.11 -29.09
#